data_adac030053c978207d11239d6f2aede9
#
_entry.id   adac030053c978207d11239d6f2aede9
#
_cell.length_a   1.000
_cell.length_b   1.000
_cell.length_c   1.000
_cell.angle_alpha   90.00
_cell.angle_beta   90.00
_cell.angle_gamma   90.00
#
_symmetry.space_group_name_H-M   'P 1'
#
loop_
_entity.id
_entity.type
_entity.pdbx_description
1 polymer ?
#
loop_
_entity_poly.entity_id
_entity_poly.type
_entity_poly.pdbx_seq_one_letter_code
_entity_poly.pdbx_strand_id
1 'polypeptide(L)'
;MEPLVERQVPTDRHLPRRIGSVHGRKSPEALPDPVLFGRGGARTLTDVSEEATSANGLEPDAAKAEAVRGALIPWFEENGRDLPWRRTRDPWRILVSEVMLQQIQVARAVPFYESFVALFPTPRALSEAPLSEAIRAWGDLGRYRRVVSLHRTARLIVEEHGGEVPSDPEALLKLPGVGPYTAGAVACFAFERDAHFLDTNIRRVLHRLFFGAEVPEPKAKESQLLGLAEAMVPRDRAWGWGQSVMELGALRCKARKPLCAACPVGELCAAHPTIAEALAARPRAAKASQGSGGPNRHHRGRALAVLREAPPEGVALGELGKELREGFGEADLPWLRGVVESLRKDGLARISSEEAWSVDPPHTTVLVSLP
;
A
#
# COMPACT_ATOMS: atom_id res chain seq x y z
N MET A 1 -34.85 42.89 -9.28
CA MET A 1 -35.48 41.93 -10.22
C MET A 1 -34.75 42.04 -11.54
N GLU A 2 -33.74 41.19 -11.71
CA GLU A 2 -33.05 41.00 -12.97
C GLU A 2 -32.91 39.49 -13.22
N PRO A 3 -33.08 39.00 -14.43
CA PRO A 3 -33.25 37.58 -14.70
C PRO A 3 -31.93 36.82 -14.85
N LEU A 4 -31.95 35.57 -14.35
CA LEU A 4 -30.92 34.56 -14.52
C LEU A 4 -30.68 34.22 -16.00
N VAL A 5 -29.41 34.30 -16.40
CA VAL A 5 -28.93 33.85 -17.73
C VAL A 5 -28.51 32.38 -17.61
N GLU A 6 -29.29 31.48 -18.22
CA GLU A 6 -28.93 30.08 -18.46
C GLU A 6 -27.72 30.01 -19.43
N ARG A 7 -26.64 29.36 -19.00
CA ARG A 7 -25.55 28.94 -19.89
C ARG A 7 -25.80 27.54 -20.40
N GLN A 8 -26.09 27.44 -21.66
CA GLN A 8 -26.15 26.19 -22.43
C GLN A 8 -24.78 25.52 -22.53
N VAL A 9 -24.76 24.21 -22.28
CA VAL A 9 -23.62 23.29 -22.47
C VAL A 9 -23.66 22.75 -23.90
N PRO A 10 -22.57 22.76 -24.66
CA PRO A 10 -22.56 22.17 -26.00
C PRO A 10 -22.45 20.67 -25.95
N THR A 11 -23.45 19.97 -26.49
CA THR A 11 -23.37 18.56 -26.88
C THR A 11 -22.80 18.49 -28.30
N ASP A 12 -21.58 18.00 -28.44
CA ASP A 12 -21.19 17.23 -29.64
C ASP A 12 -19.83 16.55 -29.45
N ARG A 13 -19.78 15.23 -29.41
CA ARG A 13 -18.62 14.43 -29.72
C ARG A 13 -18.99 13.14 -30.42
N HIS A 14 -18.68 13.12 -31.70
CA HIS A 14 -18.74 11.97 -32.60
C HIS A 14 -17.98 10.76 -32.05
N LEU A 15 -18.68 9.62 -32.03
CA LEU A 15 -18.13 8.26 -31.88
C LEU A 15 -17.62 7.77 -33.26
N PRO A 16 -16.42 7.25 -33.38
CA PRO A 16 -16.02 6.51 -34.58
C PRO A 16 -16.52 5.06 -34.53
N ARG A 17 -16.92 4.62 -35.73
CA ARG A 17 -17.57 3.35 -36.07
C ARG A 17 -16.64 2.14 -35.87
N ARG A 18 -17.29 1.00 -35.58
CA ARG A 18 -16.78 -0.38 -35.56
C ARG A 18 -15.90 -0.71 -36.77
N ILE A 19 -14.76 -1.33 -36.52
CA ILE A 19 -13.97 -2.06 -37.50
C ILE A 19 -13.91 -3.53 -37.10
N GLY A 20 -13.99 -4.36 -38.13
CA GLY A 20 -14.35 -5.75 -38.16
C GLY A 20 -13.42 -6.73 -37.44
N SER A 21 -14.01 -7.89 -37.21
CA SER A 21 -13.42 -9.13 -36.73
C SER A 21 -12.29 -9.61 -37.63
N VAL A 22 -11.11 -9.86 -37.07
CA VAL A 22 -10.08 -10.71 -37.69
C VAL A 22 -9.76 -11.84 -36.69
N HIS A 23 -10.11 -13.04 -37.09
CA HIS A 23 -9.72 -14.29 -36.46
C HIS A 23 -8.22 -14.54 -36.67
N GLY A 24 -7.48 -14.71 -35.59
CA GLY A 24 -6.10 -15.13 -35.60
C GLY A 24 -5.67 -15.50 -34.18
N ARG A 25 -5.98 -16.73 -33.74
CA ARG A 25 -5.46 -17.27 -32.48
C ARG A 25 -3.96 -17.51 -32.62
N LYS A 26 -3.15 -16.71 -31.90
CA LYS A 26 -1.82 -17.12 -31.47
C LYS A 26 -1.89 -17.39 -29.97
N SER A 27 -1.39 -18.57 -29.59
CA SER A 27 -1.25 -18.98 -28.19
C SER A 27 -0.39 -17.97 -27.43
N PRO A 28 -0.71 -17.65 -26.17
CA PRO A 28 0.13 -16.75 -25.38
C PRO A 28 1.47 -17.43 -25.05
N GLU A 29 2.55 -16.71 -25.33
CA GLU A 29 3.89 -17.08 -24.88
C GLU A 29 3.90 -17.20 -23.36
N ALA A 30 4.49 -18.29 -22.88
CA ALA A 30 4.69 -18.55 -21.46
C ALA A 30 5.51 -17.41 -20.82
N LEU A 31 4.95 -16.81 -19.79
CA LEU A 31 5.65 -15.84 -18.92
C LEU A 31 6.80 -16.58 -18.20
N PRO A 32 7.96 -15.94 -18.00
CA PRO A 32 9.06 -16.54 -17.26
C PRO A 32 8.64 -16.85 -15.82
N ASP A 33 9.10 -17.99 -15.32
CA ASP A 33 8.84 -18.49 -13.98
C ASP A 33 9.04 -17.42 -12.89
N PRO A 34 8.23 -17.44 -11.84
CA PRO A 34 8.36 -16.50 -10.74
C PRO A 34 9.70 -16.70 -10.04
N VAL A 35 10.50 -15.65 -10.01
CA VAL A 35 11.68 -15.58 -9.14
C VAL A 35 11.22 -15.78 -7.71
N LEU A 36 11.50 -16.97 -7.17
CA LEU A 36 11.30 -17.33 -5.78
C LEU A 36 12.02 -16.31 -4.88
N PHE A 37 11.27 -15.39 -4.30
CA PHE A 37 11.75 -14.61 -3.17
C PHE A 37 12.02 -15.59 -2.03
N GLY A 38 13.22 -15.47 -1.45
CA GLY A 38 13.74 -16.37 -0.44
C GLY A 38 12.70 -16.76 0.61
N ARG A 39 12.66 -18.03 0.93
CA ARG A 39 11.82 -18.68 1.91
C ARG A 39 12.13 -18.12 3.32
N GLY A 40 11.54 -16.97 3.65
CA GLY A 40 11.07 -16.76 4.99
C GLY A 40 9.74 -17.52 5.05
N GLY A 41 9.65 -18.60 5.81
CA GLY A 41 8.49 -19.47 5.85
C GLY A 41 7.21 -18.65 6.01
N ALA A 42 6.28 -18.81 5.08
CA ALA A 42 4.95 -18.23 5.18
C ALA A 42 4.28 -18.89 6.41
N ARG A 43 4.18 -18.14 7.50
CA ARG A 43 3.36 -18.55 8.65
C ARG A 43 1.91 -18.24 8.29
N THR A 44 1.04 -19.21 8.39
CA THR A 44 -0.40 -19.04 8.24
C THR A 44 -0.97 -18.28 9.43
N LEU A 45 -2.14 -17.66 9.28
CA LEU A 45 -2.84 -17.01 10.41
C LEU A 45 -3.17 -18.03 11.53
N THR A 46 -3.40 -19.29 11.17
CA THR A 46 -3.58 -20.40 12.10
C THR A 46 -2.30 -20.75 12.86
N ASP A 47 -1.14 -20.77 12.19
CA ASP A 47 0.15 -20.99 12.87
C ASP A 47 0.45 -19.88 13.88
N VAL A 48 0.06 -18.64 13.55
CA VAL A 48 0.20 -17.50 14.46
C VAL A 48 -0.81 -17.59 15.62
N SER A 49 -2.03 -18.09 15.36
CA SER A 49 -3.05 -18.25 16.42
C SER A 49 -2.76 -19.44 17.33
N GLU A 50 -2.24 -20.57 16.83
CA GLU A 50 -1.86 -21.72 17.66
C GLU A 50 -0.62 -21.44 18.52
N GLU A 51 0.39 -20.75 18.00
CA GLU A 51 1.53 -20.26 18.81
C GLU A 51 1.11 -19.18 19.82
N ALA A 52 0.12 -18.36 19.51
CA ALA A 52 -0.41 -17.34 20.42
C ALA A 52 -1.25 -17.95 21.56
N THR A 53 -1.98 -19.04 21.30
CA THR A 53 -2.78 -19.74 22.32
C THR A 53 -1.91 -20.54 23.30
N SER A 54 -0.69 -20.91 22.90
CA SER A 54 0.25 -21.68 23.73
C SER A 54 1.23 -20.84 24.56
N ALA A 55 1.36 -19.53 24.31
CA ALA A 55 2.32 -18.67 25.01
C ALA A 55 1.58 -17.62 25.83
N ASN A 56 1.42 -17.84 27.15
CA ASN A 56 1.06 -16.85 28.17
C ASN A 56 0.34 -15.59 27.60
N GLY A 57 -0.84 -15.81 27.02
CA GLY A 57 -1.66 -14.74 26.48
C GLY A 57 -2.08 -13.85 27.64
N LEU A 58 -1.57 -12.61 27.67
CA LEU A 58 -2.12 -11.58 28.54
C LEU A 58 -3.52 -11.27 28.00
N GLU A 59 -4.52 -11.95 28.54
CA GLU A 59 -5.89 -11.47 28.41
C GLU A 59 -5.95 -10.08 29.04
N PRO A 60 -6.37 -9.06 28.31
CA PRO A 60 -6.51 -7.74 28.89
C PRO A 60 -7.54 -7.82 30.02
N ASP A 61 -7.35 -7.03 31.08
CA ASP A 61 -8.42 -6.82 32.06
C ASP A 61 -9.71 -6.45 31.32
N ALA A 62 -10.75 -7.27 31.51
CA ALA A 62 -11.99 -7.15 30.74
C ALA A 62 -12.70 -5.80 30.96
N ALA A 63 -12.64 -5.25 32.19
CA ALA A 63 -13.21 -3.98 32.52
C ALA A 63 -12.46 -2.82 31.80
N LYS A 64 -11.11 -2.91 31.80
CA LYS A 64 -10.27 -1.95 31.06
C LYS A 64 -10.49 -2.04 29.55
N ALA A 65 -10.58 -3.25 29.01
CA ALA A 65 -10.82 -3.46 27.58
C ALA A 65 -12.15 -2.81 27.16
N GLU A 66 -13.20 -3.04 27.92
CA GLU A 66 -14.52 -2.45 27.65
C GLU A 66 -14.53 -0.93 27.82
N ALA A 67 -13.91 -0.40 28.86
CA ALA A 67 -13.76 1.03 29.05
C ALA A 67 -13.02 1.71 27.88
N VAL A 68 -11.95 1.09 27.37
CA VAL A 68 -11.20 1.58 26.20
C VAL A 68 -12.07 1.58 24.95
N ARG A 69 -12.81 0.49 24.70
CA ARG A 69 -13.73 0.41 23.53
C ARG A 69 -14.84 1.45 23.64
N GLY A 70 -15.46 1.57 24.84
CA GLY A 70 -16.54 2.50 25.13
C GLY A 70 -16.14 3.97 24.96
N ALA A 71 -14.89 4.32 25.24
CA ALA A 71 -14.39 5.68 25.04
C ALA A 71 -13.92 5.93 23.59
N LEU A 72 -13.32 4.93 22.96
CA LEU A 72 -12.59 5.15 21.70
C LEU A 72 -13.51 5.10 20.46
N ILE A 73 -14.50 4.23 20.44
CA ILE A 73 -15.40 4.09 19.30
C ILE A 73 -16.28 5.35 19.13
N PRO A 74 -16.97 5.88 20.16
CA PRO A 74 -17.72 7.13 20.03
C PRO A 74 -16.81 8.33 19.68
N TRP A 75 -15.61 8.39 20.27
CA TRP A 75 -14.66 9.43 19.90
C TRP A 75 -14.33 9.41 18.41
N PHE A 76 -14.17 8.23 17.82
CA PHE A 76 -13.92 8.11 16.38
C PHE A 76 -15.12 8.54 15.55
N GLU A 77 -16.34 8.20 15.97
CA GLU A 77 -17.57 8.61 15.29
C GLU A 77 -17.69 10.14 15.19
N GLU A 78 -17.21 10.87 16.20
CA GLU A 78 -17.23 12.34 16.23
C GLU A 78 -16.01 12.99 15.58
N ASN A 79 -14.83 12.39 15.70
CA ASN A 79 -13.55 13.01 15.36
C ASN A 79 -12.82 12.36 14.18
N GLY A 80 -13.35 11.26 13.64
CA GLY A 80 -12.75 10.53 12.54
C GLY A 80 -12.70 11.36 11.27
N ARG A 81 -11.56 11.32 10.56
CA ARG A 81 -11.42 12.00 9.28
C ARG A 81 -12.36 11.36 8.25
N ASP A 82 -13.00 12.19 7.45
CA ASP A 82 -13.78 11.74 6.32
C ASP A 82 -12.85 11.35 5.15
N LEU A 83 -12.70 10.05 4.91
CA LEU A 83 -11.82 9.50 3.90
C LEU A 83 -12.61 8.66 2.89
N PRO A 84 -12.27 8.73 1.58
CA PRO A 84 -13.07 8.07 0.52
C PRO A 84 -13.30 6.59 0.77
N TRP A 85 -12.30 5.86 1.22
CA TRP A 85 -12.37 4.43 1.51
C TRP A 85 -13.15 4.07 2.79
N ARG A 86 -13.49 5.05 3.63
CA ARG A 86 -14.36 4.86 4.80
C ARG A 86 -15.84 4.95 4.48
N ARG A 87 -16.17 5.54 3.31
CA ARG A 87 -17.55 5.71 2.83
C ARG A 87 -18.08 4.50 2.07
N THR A 88 -17.29 3.44 1.95
CA THR A 88 -17.64 2.24 1.19
C THR A 88 -17.33 0.97 1.97
N ARG A 89 -18.00 -0.12 1.58
CA ARG A 89 -17.68 -1.51 1.98
C ARG A 89 -17.25 -2.34 0.79
N ASP A 90 -17.10 -1.73 -0.38
CA ASP A 90 -16.62 -2.40 -1.57
C ASP A 90 -15.22 -3.00 -1.33
N PRO A 91 -15.07 -4.34 -1.40
CA PRO A 91 -13.82 -5.00 -1.04
C PRO A 91 -12.65 -4.63 -1.97
N TRP A 92 -12.93 -4.38 -3.25
CA TRP A 92 -11.91 -3.95 -4.19
C TRP A 92 -11.39 -2.55 -3.84
N ARG A 93 -12.29 -1.62 -3.61
CA ARG A 93 -11.94 -0.24 -3.24
C ARG A 93 -11.16 -0.18 -1.93
N ILE A 94 -11.52 -1.02 -0.97
CA ILE A 94 -10.79 -1.13 0.31
C ILE A 94 -9.42 -1.74 0.10
N LEU A 95 -9.30 -2.84 -0.67
CA LEU A 95 -8.00 -3.44 -0.99
C LEU A 95 -7.06 -2.44 -1.69
N VAL A 96 -7.55 -1.68 -2.66
CA VAL A 96 -6.78 -0.63 -3.34
C VAL A 96 -6.28 0.40 -2.33
N SER A 97 -7.14 0.88 -1.42
CA SER A 97 -6.75 1.87 -0.41
C SER A 97 -5.67 1.33 0.52
N GLU A 98 -5.82 0.09 1.01
CA GLU A 98 -4.84 -0.53 1.91
C GLU A 98 -3.46 -0.70 1.25
N VAL A 99 -3.44 -1.09 -0.04
CA VAL A 99 -2.19 -1.18 -0.80
C VAL A 99 -1.59 0.21 -1.04
N MET A 100 -2.38 1.22 -1.34
CA MET A 100 -1.90 2.59 -1.56
C MET A 100 -1.34 3.22 -0.29
N LEU A 101 -1.96 2.98 0.85
CA LEU A 101 -1.60 3.58 2.13
C LEU A 101 -0.32 2.99 2.76
N GLN A 102 0.19 1.86 2.25
CA GLN A 102 1.43 1.28 2.77
C GLN A 102 2.57 2.31 2.70
N GLN A 103 2.97 2.89 3.84
CA GLN A 103 4.05 3.87 4.01
C GLN A 103 3.86 5.17 3.19
N ILE A 104 2.63 5.55 2.88
CA ILE A 104 2.25 6.82 2.26
C ILE A 104 1.35 7.59 3.22
N GLN A 105 1.53 8.90 3.24
CA GLN A 105 0.66 9.78 4.03
C GLN A 105 -0.74 9.86 3.39
N VAL A 106 -1.77 9.79 4.22
CA VAL A 106 -3.19 9.80 3.80
C VAL A 106 -3.50 10.94 2.84
N ALA A 107 -3.12 12.18 3.19
CA ALA A 107 -3.40 13.35 2.35
C ALA A 107 -2.80 13.25 0.94
N ARG A 108 -1.68 12.56 0.79
CA ARG A 108 -1.07 12.31 -0.52
C ARG A 108 -1.79 11.19 -1.28
N ALA A 109 -2.30 10.19 -0.58
CA ALA A 109 -2.94 9.03 -1.22
C ALA A 109 -4.33 9.36 -1.80
N VAL A 110 -5.11 10.25 -1.16
CA VAL A 110 -6.51 10.53 -1.53
C VAL A 110 -6.71 10.83 -3.02
N PRO A 111 -6.05 11.83 -3.64
CA PRO A 111 -6.30 12.16 -5.05
C PRO A 111 -5.92 11.02 -6.00
N PHE A 112 -4.86 10.27 -5.70
CA PHE A 112 -4.46 9.12 -6.51
C PHE A 112 -5.44 7.94 -6.36
N TYR A 113 -5.95 7.71 -5.16
CA TYR A 113 -6.97 6.70 -4.92
C TYR A 113 -8.24 6.98 -5.71
N GLU A 114 -8.78 8.20 -5.63
CA GLU A 114 -10.00 8.58 -6.32
C GLU A 114 -9.85 8.41 -7.84
N SER A 115 -8.74 8.89 -8.41
CA SER A 115 -8.45 8.72 -9.83
C SER A 115 -8.28 7.26 -10.22
N PHE A 116 -7.57 6.47 -9.41
CA PHE A 116 -7.29 5.06 -9.70
C PHE A 116 -8.55 4.20 -9.67
N VAL A 117 -9.42 4.35 -8.66
CA VAL A 117 -10.67 3.58 -8.58
C VAL A 117 -11.72 4.05 -9.59
N ALA A 118 -11.63 5.27 -10.10
CA ALA A 118 -12.45 5.74 -11.21
C ALA A 118 -12.04 5.08 -12.54
N LEU A 119 -10.74 4.90 -12.77
CA LEU A 119 -10.21 4.22 -13.96
C LEU A 119 -10.37 2.69 -13.87
N PHE A 120 -10.17 2.11 -12.70
CA PHE A 120 -10.21 0.67 -12.47
C PHE A 120 -11.21 0.35 -11.35
N PRO A 121 -12.53 0.46 -11.63
CA PRO A 121 -13.56 0.30 -10.61
C PRO A 121 -13.73 -1.14 -10.10
N THR A 122 -13.17 -2.14 -10.79
CA THR A 122 -13.25 -3.55 -10.43
C THR A 122 -11.89 -4.26 -10.64
N PRO A 123 -11.67 -5.43 -10.01
CA PRO A 123 -10.51 -6.26 -10.32
C PRO A 123 -10.38 -6.57 -11.81
N ARG A 124 -11.51 -6.88 -12.48
CA ARG A 124 -11.55 -7.16 -13.91
C ARG A 124 -11.04 -5.98 -14.74
N ALA A 125 -11.50 -4.77 -14.45
CA ALA A 125 -11.04 -3.57 -15.17
C ALA A 125 -9.53 -3.38 -15.08
N LEU A 126 -8.93 -3.63 -13.90
CA LEU A 126 -7.47 -3.55 -13.75
C LEU A 126 -6.75 -4.74 -14.41
N SER A 127 -7.32 -5.96 -14.35
CA SER A 127 -6.70 -7.16 -14.90
C SER A 127 -6.60 -7.14 -16.43
N GLU A 128 -7.59 -6.52 -17.09
CA GLU A 128 -7.67 -6.38 -18.54
C GLU A 128 -6.84 -5.20 -19.07
N ALA A 129 -6.55 -4.22 -18.24
CA ALA A 129 -5.72 -3.08 -18.61
C ALA A 129 -4.23 -3.47 -18.74
N PRO A 130 -3.48 -2.86 -19.66
CA PRO A 130 -2.03 -2.98 -19.67
C PRO A 130 -1.42 -2.51 -18.35
N LEU A 131 -0.37 -3.19 -17.88
CA LEU A 131 0.32 -2.79 -16.65
C LEU A 131 0.87 -1.36 -16.74
N SER A 132 1.28 -0.92 -17.95
CA SER A 132 1.70 0.46 -18.23
C SER A 132 0.64 1.50 -17.86
N GLU A 133 -0.64 1.23 -18.11
CA GLU A 133 -1.74 2.12 -17.73
C GLU A 133 -1.92 2.17 -16.21
N ALA A 134 -1.83 1.03 -15.54
CA ALA A 134 -1.86 0.98 -14.08
C ALA A 134 -0.69 1.76 -13.45
N ILE A 135 0.52 1.69 -14.03
CA ILE A 135 1.70 2.44 -13.57
C ILE A 135 1.50 3.95 -13.82
N ARG A 136 0.92 4.35 -14.95
CA ARG A 136 0.58 5.77 -15.22
C ARG A 136 -0.45 6.30 -14.23
N ALA A 137 -1.52 5.55 -14.00
CA ALA A 137 -2.57 5.91 -13.04
C ALA A 137 -2.07 5.95 -11.58
N TRP A 138 -1.05 5.14 -11.24
CA TRP A 138 -0.40 5.19 -9.94
C TRP A 138 0.35 6.51 -9.70
N GLY A 139 0.70 7.21 -10.75
CA GLY A 139 1.33 8.52 -10.71
C GLY A 139 2.67 8.52 -9.99
N ASP A 140 2.94 9.56 -9.24
CA ASP A 140 4.19 9.74 -8.49
C ASP A 140 4.11 9.27 -7.03
N LEU A 141 3.11 8.46 -6.65
CA LEU A 141 3.00 7.88 -5.31
C LEU A 141 4.29 7.14 -4.89
N GLY A 142 5.06 6.68 -5.88
CA GLY A 142 6.27 5.91 -5.64
C GLY A 142 5.97 4.47 -5.19
N ARG A 143 7.04 3.71 -4.83
CA ARG A 143 6.90 2.30 -4.43
C ARG A 143 6.12 1.47 -5.45
N TYR A 144 6.44 1.62 -6.71
CA TYR A 144 5.71 1.08 -7.86
C TYR A 144 5.55 -0.45 -7.86
N ARG A 145 6.38 -1.20 -7.12
CA ARG A 145 6.18 -2.64 -6.92
C ARG A 145 4.79 -2.97 -6.36
N ARG A 146 4.14 -2.02 -5.68
CA ARG A 146 2.78 -2.21 -5.15
C ARG A 146 1.74 -2.24 -6.26
N VAL A 147 1.83 -1.34 -7.24
CA VAL A 147 0.89 -1.38 -8.38
C VAL A 147 1.13 -2.60 -9.25
N VAL A 148 2.38 -3.05 -9.41
CA VAL A 148 2.69 -4.32 -10.08
C VAL A 148 2.05 -5.50 -9.34
N SER A 149 2.19 -5.55 -8.01
CA SER A 149 1.53 -6.57 -7.18
C SER A 149 0.01 -6.47 -7.26
N LEU A 150 -0.56 -5.27 -7.17
CA LEU A 150 -2.01 -5.04 -7.25
C LEU A 150 -2.58 -5.48 -8.62
N HIS A 151 -1.87 -5.22 -9.71
CA HIS A 151 -2.25 -5.69 -11.04
C HIS A 151 -2.27 -7.22 -11.13
N ARG A 152 -1.24 -7.89 -10.57
CA ARG A 152 -1.21 -9.36 -10.47
C ARG A 152 -2.33 -9.89 -9.58
N THR A 153 -2.59 -9.23 -8.46
CA THR A 153 -3.70 -9.54 -7.56
C THR A 153 -5.04 -9.45 -8.28
N ALA A 154 -5.26 -8.40 -9.07
CA ALA A 154 -6.48 -8.25 -9.86
C ALA A 154 -6.68 -9.42 -10.85
N ARG A 155 -5.61 -9.85 -11.52
CA ARG A 155 -5.65 -11.02 -12.41
C ARG A 155 -6.00 -12.31 -11.66
N LEU A 156 -5.34 -12.57 -10.54
CA LEU A 156 -5.61 -13.73 -9.69
C LEU A 156 -7.06 -13.75 -9.18
N ILE A 157 -7.58 -12.60 -8.76
CA ILE A 157 -8.98 -12.47 -8.33
C ILE A 157 -9.94 -12.83 -9.47
N VAL A 158 -9.64 -12.44 -10.71
CA VAL A 158 -10.47 -12.79 -11.87
C VAL A 158 -10.34 -14.28 -12.20
N GLU A 159 -9.11 -14.81 -12.21
CA GLU A 159 -8.81 -16.19 -12.63
C GLU A 159 -9.27 -17.23 -11.59
N GLU A 160 -9.07 -16.99 -10.30
CA GLU A 160 -9.30 -17.97 -9.24
C GLU A 160 -10.53 -17.69 -8.37
N HIS A 161 -11.03 -16.44 -8.35
CA HIS A 161 -12.15 -16.02 -7.52
C HIS A 161 -13.31 -15.40 -8.31
N GLY A 162 -13.39 -15.64 -9.64
CA GLY A 162 -14.49 -15.18 -10.47
C GLY A 162 -14.64 -13.66 -10.59
N GLY A 163 -13.64 -12.90 -10.19
CA GLY A 163 -13.65 -11.43 -10.19
C GLY A 163 -14.08 -10.81 -8.85
N GLU A 164 -14.38 -11.62 -7.85
CA GLU A 164 -14.76 -11.15 -6.50
C GLU A 164 -13.58 -11.27 -5.53
N VAL A 165 -13.31 -10.21 -4.78
CA VAL A 165 -12.28 -10.23 -3.73
C VAL A 165 -12.69 -11.25 -2.66
N PRO A 166 -11.85 -12.23 -2.32
CA PRO A 166 -12.20 -13.23 -1.32
C PRO A 166 -12.39 -12.59 0.07
N SER A 167 -13.38 -13.09 0.82
CA SER A 167 -13.65 -12.63 2.18
C SER A 167 -12.84 -13.37 3.25
N ASP A 168 -12.26 -14.51 2.89
CA ASP A 168 -11.48 -15.33 3.80
C ASP A 168 -10.05 -14.77 3.93
N PRO A 169 -9.56 -14.51 5.17
CA PRO A 169 -8.21 -13.98 5.38
C PRO A 169 -7.10 -14.87 4.83
N GLU A 170 -7.25 -16.20 4.85
CA GLU A 170 -6.25 -17.11 4.31
C GLU A 170 -6.18 -17.03 2.77
N ALA A 171 -7.32 -16.87 2.11
CA ALA A 171 -7.38 -16.65 0.67
C ALA A 171 -6.78 -15.27 0.32
N LEU A 172 -7.07 -14.23 1.11
CA LEU A 172 -6.46 -12.91 0.94
C LEU A 172 -4.93 -12.94 1.05
N LEU A 173 -4.38 -13.72 1.98
CA LEU A 173 -2.92 -13.85 2.16
C LEU A 173 -2.19 -14.46 0.96
N LYS A 174 -2.89 -15.21 0.10
CA LYS A 174 -2.32 -15.78 -1.13
C LYS A 174 -2.16 -14.75 -2.25
N LEU A 175 -2.82 -13.61 -2.12
CA LEU A 175 -2.78 -12.55 -3.13
C LEU A 175 -1.44 -11.80 -3.09
N PRO A 176 -0.81 -11.52 -4.26
CA PRO A 176 0.46 -10.82 -4.34
C PRO A 176 0.45 -9.45 -3.66
N GLY A 177 1.35 -9.23 -2.71
CA GLY A 177 1.45 -7.96 -1.98
C GLY A 177 0.46 -7.76 -0.84
N VAL A 178 -0.36 -8.77 -0.56
CA VAL A 178 -1.25 -8.82 0.61
C VAL A 178 -0.55 -9.58 1.72
N GLY A 179 -0.22 -8.88 2.79
CA GLY A 179 0.34 -9.46 4.01
C GLY A 179 -0.72 -9.59 5.11
N PRO A 180 -0.33 -10.13 6.30
CA PRO A 180 -1.26 -10.34 7.42
C PRO A 180 -2.05 -9.09 7.81
N TYR A 181 -1.39 -7.93 7.84
CA TYR A 181 -2.07 -6.65 8.08
C TYR A 181 -3.15 -6.37 7.03
N THR A 182 -2.79 -6.42 5.74
CA THR A 182 -3.72 -6.09 4.65
C THR A 182 -4.88 -7.09 4.60
N ALA A 183 -4.62 -8.38 4.79
CA ALA A 183 -5.65 -9.42 4.83
C ALA A 183 -6.65 -9.17 5.97
N GLY A 184 -6.17 -8.94 7.19
CA GLY A 184 -7.01 -8.63 8.34
C GLY A 184 -7.79 -7.32 8.17
N ALA A 185 -7.15 -6.26 7.66
CA ALA A 185 -7.78 -4.97 7.41
C ALA A 185 -8.90 -5.08 6.35
N VAL A 186 -8.67 -5.78 5.24
CA VAL A 186 -9.71 -6.02 4.22
C VAL A 186 -10.84 -6.86 4.76
N ALA A 187 -10.56 -7.95 5.48
CA ALA A 187 -11.58 -8.79 6.12
C ALA A 187 -12.45 -7.98 7.10
N CYS A 188 -11.82 -7.11 7.90
CA CYS A 188 -12.52 -6.25 8.85
C CYS A 188 -13.29 -5.12 8.15
N PHE A 189 -12.67 -4.38 7.23
CA PHE A 189 -13.24 -3.15 6.70
C PHE A 189 -14.23 -3.37 5.56
N ALA A 190 -14.06 -4.43 4.77
CA ALA A 190 -14.94 -4.74 3.66
C ALA A 190 -16.06 -5.72 4.03
N PHE A 191 -15.72 -6.70 4.85
CA PHE A 191 -16.62 -7.82 5.16
C PHE A 191 -17.11 -7.81 6.60
N GLU A 192 -16.71 -6.79 7.38
CA GLU A 192 -17.08 -6.60 8.80
C GLU A 192 -16.81 -7.83 9.69
N ARG A 193 -15.80 -8.65 9.28
CA ARG A 193 -15.39 -9.80 10.07
C ARG A 193 -14.67 -9.35 11.34
N ASP A 194 -14.79 -10.12 12.39
CA ASP A 194 -14.05 -9.95 13.63
C ASP A 194 -12.57 -10.34 13.43
N ALA A 195 -11.91 -9.60 12.55
CA ALA A 195 -10.51 -9.81 12.21
C ALA A 195 -9.63 -8.79 12.91
N HIS A 196 -8.51 -9.25 13.46
CA HIS A 196 -7.47 -8.39 14.00
C HIS A 196 -6.38 -8.13 12.95
N PHE A 197 -5.71 -7.01 13.10
CA PHE A 197 -4.56 -6.63 12.29
C PHE A 197 -3.69 -5.66 13.06
N LEU A 198 -2.40 -5.64 12.75
CA LEU A 198 -1.42 -4.88 13.54
C LEU A 198 -0.47 -4.12 12.60
N ASP A 199 -0.66 -2.79 12.51
CA ASP A 199 0.29 -1.88 11.88
C ASP A 199 1.17 -1.18 12.92
N THR A 200 2.04 -0.30 12.48
CA THR A 200 2.92 0.47 13.39
C THR A 200 2.16 1.43 14.29
N ASN A 201 0.97 1.89 13.91
CA ASN A 201 0.15 2.79 14.72
C ASN A 201 -0.63 2.01 15.77
N ILE A 202 -1.32 0.95 15.35
CA ILE A 202 -2.08 0.08 16.24
C ILE A 202 -1.14 -0.54 17.29
N ARG A 203 0.01 -1.06 16.84
CA ARG A 203 1.06 -1.57 17.74
C ARG A 203 1.43 -0.55 18.81
N ARG A 204 1.73 0.68 18.43
CA ARG A 204 2.10 1.75 19.37
C ARG A 204 0.98 2.08 20.32
N VAL A 205 -0.26 2.19 19.82
CA VAL A 205 -1.44 2.48 20.62
C VAL A 205 -1.67 1.39 21.65
N LEU A 206 -1.76 0.14 21.23
CA LEU A 206 -2.00 -1.00 22.14
C LEU A 206 -0.85 -1.15 23.13
N HIS A 207 0.41 -1.01 22.69
CA HIS A 207 1.54 -1.06 23.60
C HIS A 207 1.44 -0.01 24.70
N ARG A 208 1.17 1.26 24.33
CA ARG A 208 1.06 2.37 25.30
C ARG A 208 -0.14 2.22 26.23
N LEU A 209 -1.26 1.76 25.71
CA LEU A 209 -2.47 1.56 26.52
C LEU A 209 -2.29 0.49 27.59
N PHE A 210 -1.63 -0.63 27.27
CA PHE A 210 -1.64 -1.82 28.12
C PHE A 210 -0.30 -2.14 28.79
N PHE A 211 0.83 -1.81 28.15
CA PHE A 211 2.18 -2.17 28.65
C PHE A 211 3.01 -0.98 29.11
N GLY A 212 2.59 0.24 28.79
CA GLY A 212 3.34 1.46 29.10
C GLY A 212 4.16 1.97 27.93
N ALA A 213 5.15 2.84 28.19
CA ALA A 213 5.98 3.41 27.15
C ALA A 213 6.78 2.33 26.41
N GLU A 214 6.80 2.42 25.05
CA GLU A 214 7.55 1.51 24.17
C GLU A 214 9.02 1.92 23.99
N VAL A 215 9.43 2.95 24.67
CA VAL A 215 10.79 3.51 24.61
C VAL A 215 11.39 3.59 26.03
N PRO A 216 12.71 3.44 26.19
CA PRO A 216 13.72 3.20 25.14
C PRO A 216 13.58 1.84 24.45
N GLU A 217 12.98 0.86 25.11
CA GLU A 217 12.77 -0.49 24.60
C GLU A 217 11.30 -0.93 24.76
N PRO A 218 10.74 -1.71 23.82
CA PRO A 218 9.40 -2.27 23.96
C PRO A 218 9.29 -3.18 25.19
N LYS A 219 8.22 -3.03 25.95
CA LYS A 219 7.90 -3.86 27.12
C LYS A 219 7.12 -5.13 26.75
N ALA A 220 6.61 -5.21 25.53
CA ALA A 220 5.83 -6.34 25.03
C ALA A 220 6.46 -6.94 23.76
N LYS A 221 6.42 -8.26 23.65
CA LYS A 221 6.79 -8.99 22.45
C LYS A 221 5.70 -8.86 21.38
N GLU A 222 6.06 -9.14 20.13
CA GLU A 222 5.13 -9.12 18.99
C GLU A 222 3.95 -10.06 19.20
N SER A 223 4.19 -11.28 19.67
CA SER A 223 3.14 -12.26 19.93
C SER A 223 2.13 -11.78 20.99
N GLN A 224 2.59 -11.08 22.03
CA GLN A 224 1.72 -10.50 23.04
C GLN A 224 0.84 -9.38 22.49
N LEU A 225 1.39 -8.56 21.60
CA LEU A 225 0.63 -7.49 20.92
C LEU A 225 -0.38 -8.03 19.92
N LEU A 226 -0.06 -9.13 19.22
CA LEU A 226 -1.01 -9.81 18.35
C LEU A 226 -2.17 -10.43 19.14
N GLY A 227 -1.88 -11.18 20.21
CA GLY A 227 -2.93 -11.72 21.07
C GLY A 227 -3.80 -10.63 21.72
N LEU A 228 -3.18 -9.51 22.13
CA LEU A 228 -3.94 -8.35 22.63
C LEU A 228 -4.80 -7.74 21.51
N ALA A 229 -4.27 -7.58 20.29
CA ALA A 229 -5.02 -7.04 19.16
C ALA A 229 -6.25 -7.89 18.87
N GLU A 230 -6.13 -9.21 18.91
CA GLU A 230 -7.23 -10.16 18.76
C GLU A 230 -8.25 -10.03 19.89
N ALA A 231 -7.82 -10.09 21.14
CA ALA A 231 -8.68 -9.99 22.33
C ALA A 231 -9.42 -8.65 22.43
N MET A 232 -8.88 -7.59 21.82
CA MET A 232 -9.49 -6.27 21.81
C MET A 232 -10.55 -6.07 20.73
N VAL A 233 -10.72 -6.97 19.78
CA VAL A 233 -11.77 -6.84 18.75
C VAL A 233 -13.14 -7.13 19.40
N PRO A 234 -14.06 -6.17 19.44
CA PRO A 234 -15.40 -6.42 19.94
C PRO A 234 -16.23 -7.16 18.89
N ARG A 235 -17.06 -8.12 19.32
CA ARG A 235 -17.99 -8.79 18.42
C ARG A 235 -18.92 -7.78 17.77
N ASP A 236 -19.22 -7.95 16.49
CA ASP A 236 -20.12 -7.15 15.67
C ASP A 236 -19.76 -5.64 15.56
N ARG A 237 -18.60 -5.22 16.07
CA ARG A 237 -18.11 -3.83 16.00
C ARG A 237 -16.65 -3.71 15.57
N ALA A 238 -16.12 -4.74 14.93
CA ALA A 238 -14.72 -4.82 14.51
C ALA A 238 -14.30 -3.64 13.62
N TRP A 239 -15.16 -3.23 12.69
CA TRP A 239 -14.92 -2.07 11.82
C TRP A 239 -14.69 -0.79 12.61
N GLY A 240 -15.63 -0.45 13.49
CA GLY A 240 -15.54 0.75 14.33
C GLY A 240 -14.31 0.75 15.23
N TRP A 241 -13.99 -0.40 15.83
CA TRP A 241 -12.80 -0.59 16.63
C TRP A 241 -11.51 -0.40 15.81
N GLY A 242 -11.36 -1.10 14.69
CA GLY A 242 -10.19 -1.02 13.84
C GLY A 242 -9.92 0.42 13.36
N GLN A 243 -10.96 1.10 12.88
CA GLN A 243 -10.87 2.49 12.44
C GLN A 243 -10.51 3.43 13.60
N SER A 244 -11.07 3.23 14.78
CA SER A 244 -10.84 4.10 15.94
C SER A 244 -9.41 3.99 16.47
N VAL A 245 -8.85 2.79 16.55
CA VAL A 245 -7.46 2.59 17.00
C VAL A 245 -6.46 3.19 16.01
N MET A 246 -6.68 2.99 14.71
CA MET A 246 -5.85 3.59 13.66
C MET A 246 -5.90 5.11 13.72
N GLU A 247 -7.10 5.69 13.89
CA GLU A 247 -7.29 7.14 13.93
C GLU A 247 -6.67 7.75 15.18
N LEU A 248 -6.81 7.11 16.35
CA LEU A 248 -6.13 7.51 17.57
C LEU A 248 -4.61 7.58 17.35
N GLY A 249 -4.04 6.55 16.73
CA GLY A 249 -2.61 6.50 16.38
C GLY A 249 -2.18 7.61 15.43
N ALA A 250 -3.04 7.97 14.48
CA ALA A 250 -2.76 9.02 13.51
C ALA A 250 -2.91 10.44 14.10
N LEU A 251 -3.94 10.69 14.90
CA LEU A 251 -4.30 12.04 15.34
C LEU A 251 -3.77 12.39 16.73
N ARG A 252 -3.78 11.47 17.68
CA ARG A 252 -3.47 11.73 19.09
C ARG A 252 -2.22 11.01 19.57
N CYS A 253 -2.17 9.70 19.48
CA CYS A 253 -1.06 8.88 20.00
C CYS A 253 0.12 8.85 19.03
N LYS A 254 0.68 10.01 18.70
CA LYS A 254 1.81 10.14 17.75
C LYS A 254 3.09 9.57 18.33
N ALA A 255 3.98 9.07 17.45
CA ALA A 255 5.21 8.38 17.85
C ALA A 255 6.16 9.27 18.66
N ARG A 256 6.30 10.55 18.28
CA ARG A 256 7.28 11.48 18.91
C ARG A 256 6.65 12.55 19.81
N LYS A 257 5.44 12.96 19.49
CA LYS A 257 4.73 14.05 20.21
C LYS A 257 3.27 13.63 20.40
N PRO A 258 2.98 12.70 21.31
CA PRO A 258 1.60 12.31 21.60
C PRO A 258 0.86 13.46 22.28
N LEU A 259 -0.44 13.59 21.96
CA LEU A 259 -1.32 14.61 22.50
C LEU A 259 -2.15 14.01 23.65
N CYS A 260 -1.46 13.59 24.73
CA CYS A 260 -2.06 12.84 25.83
C CYS A 260 -3.17 13.61 26.58
N ALA A 261 -3.04 14.92 26.75
CA ALA A 261 -4.03 15.75 27.41
C ALA A 261 -5.38 15.79 26.66
N ALA A 262 -5.39 15.55 25.33
CA ALA A 262 -6.58 15.50 24.50
C ALA A 262 -6.90 14.06 24.04
N CYS A 263 -6.38 13.04 24.73
CA CYS A 263 -6.58 11.64 24.39
C CYS A 263 -7.84 11.09 25.05
N PRO A 264 -8.80 10.51 24.32
CA PRO A 264 -10.05 10.01 24.90
C PRO A 264 -9.85 8.84 25.89
N VAL A 265 -8.69 8.18 25.82
CA VAL A 265 -8.32 7.06 26.69
C VAL A 265 -7.09 7.37 27.55
N GLY A 266 -6.79 8.65 27.77
CA GLY A 266 -5.60 9.09 28.50
C GLY A 266 -5.54 8.55 29.94
N GLU A 267 -6.65 8.57 30.66
CA GLU A 267 -6.75 8.07 32.03
C GLU A 267 -6.63 6.56 32.16
N LEU A 268 -6.99 5.83 31.09
CA LEU A 268 -6.86 4.37 30.98
C LEU A 268 -5.48 3.92 30.52
N CYS A 269 -4.63 4.87 30.07
CA CYS A 269 -3.38 4.56 29.37
C CYS A 269 -2.23 4.31 30.33
N ALA A 270 -1.66 3.09 30.32
CA ALA A 270 -0.51 2.74 31.16
C ALA A 270 0.75 3.58 30.90
N ALA A 271 0.89 4.13 29.68
CA ALA A 271 2.04 4.97 29.34
C ALA A 271 1.83 6.44 29.73
N HIS A 272 0.60 6.90 29.98
CA HIS A 272 0.31 8.33 30.17
C HIS A 272 1.20 9.01 31.23
N PRO A 273 1.41 8.41 32.40
CA PRO A 273 2.23 9.05 33.44
C PRO A 273 3.71 9.23 33.06
N THR A 274 4.24 8.38 32.19
CA THR A 274 5.70 8.28 31.94
C THR A 274 6.12 8.56 30.50
N ILE A 275 5.18 8.66 29.57
CA ILE A 275 5.52 8.75 28.14
C ILE A 275 6.31 9.99 27.76
N ALA A 276 6.04 11.13 28.39
CA ALA A 276 6.75 12.39 28.10
C ALA A 276 8.22 12.28 28.48
N GLU A 277 8.51 11.74 29.66
CA GLU A 277 9.86 11.51 30.15
C GLU A 277 10.59 10.46 29.31
N ALA A 278 9.95 9.33 29.04
CA ALA A 278 10.50 8.26 28.22
C ALA A 278 10.88 8.75 26.80
N LEU A 279 10.06 9.59 26.18
CA LEU A 279 10.35 10.18 24.87
C LEU A 279 11.46 11.25 24.94
N ALA A 280 11.57 12.01 26.03
CA ALA A 280 12.63 12.98 26.24
C ALA A 280 14.00 12.29 26.42
N ALA A 281 14.01 11.17 27.14
CA ALA A 281 15.19 10.35 27.36
C ALA A 281 15.68 9.57 26.12
N ARG A 282 14.83 9.48 25.06
CA ARG A 282 15.19 8.79 23.83
C ARG A 282 16.38 9.44 23.15
N PRO A 283 17.48 8.70 22.86
CA PRO A 283 18.59 9.23 22.10
C PRO A 283 18.09 9.82 20.78
N ARG A 284 18.52 11.02 20.43
CA ARG A 284 18.31 11.54 19.08
C ARG A 284 18.96 10.55 18.13
N ALA A 285 18.13 9.80 17.39
CA ALA A 285 18.66 8.97 16.34
C ALA A 285 19.57 9.84 15.48
N ALA A 286 20.83 9.47 15.37
CA ALA A 286 21.73 10.06 14.39
C ALA A 286 20.95 10.09 13.09
N LYS A 287 20.95 11.24 12.38
CA LYS A 287 20.22 11.39 11.11
C LYS A 287 20.53 10.14 10.32
N ALA A 288 19.54 9.24 10.19
CA ALA A 288 19.72 8.05 9.40
C ALA A 288 20.24 8.54 8.06
N SER A 289 21.45 8.13 7.72
CA SER A 289 22.10 8.45 6.46
C SER A 289 21.07 8.23 5.39
N GLN A 290 20.82 9.25 4.59
CA GLN A 290 19.74 9.32 3.61
C GLN A 290 19.52 7.97 2.93
N GLY A 291 18.40 7.33 3.25
CA GLY A 291 17.77 6.29 2.45
C GLY A 291 18.53 4.97 2.33
N SER A 292 17.96 3.92 2.91
CA SER A 292 18.22 2.51 2.59
C SER A 292 17.89 2.10 1.14
N GLY A 293 17.85 3.04 0.21
CA GLY A 293 17.76 2.81 -1.22
C GLY A 293 19.15 3.00 -1.81
N GLY A 294 19.67 1.96 -2.50
CA GLY A 294 20.97 2.00 -3.15
C GLY A 294 21.21 3.26 -4.01
N PRO A 295 22.44 3.49 -4.46
CA PRO A 295 22.88 4.73 -5.11
C PRO A 295 22.01 5.18 -6.28
N ASN A 296 21.25 4.28 -6.90
CA ASN A 296 20.39 4.54 -8.06
C ASN A 296 18.93 4.87 -7.73
N ARG A 297 18.52 4.97 -6.45
CA ARG A 297 17.10 5.19 -6.11
C ARG A 297 16.50 6.45 -6.73
N HIS A 298 17.24 7.54 -6.70
CA HIS A 298 16.82 8.81 -7.30
C HIS A 298 16.66 8.69 -8.82
N HIS A 299 17.65 8.11 -9.48
CA HIS A 299 17.65 7.94 -10.94
C HIS A 299 16.55 6.98 -11.41
N ARG A 300 16.26 5.91 -10.65
CA ARG A 300 15.12 5.03 -10.91
C ARG A 300 13.78 5.78 -10.89
N GLY A 301 13.60 6.67 -9.90
CA GLY A 301 12.39 7.50 -9.80
C GLY A 301 12.24 8.45 -10.98
N ARG A 302 13.33 9.10 -11.40
CA ARG A 302 13.35 9.97 -12.57
C ARG A 302 13.11 9.19 -13.88
N ALA A 303 13.75 8.03 -14.04
CA ALA A 303 13.54 7.17 -15.21
C ALA A 303 12.06 6.77 -15.34
N LEU A 304 11.41 6.36 -14.25
CA LEU A 304 9.98 6.05 -14.29
C LEU A 304 9.11 7.26 -14.58
N ALA A 305 9.49 8.46 -14.14
CA ALA A 305 8.76 9.67 -14.47
C ALA A 305 8.83 9.93 -15.99
N VAL A 306 10.01 9.81 -16.61
CA VAL A 306 10.18 9.93 -18.06
C VAL A 306 9.36 8.87 -18.80
N LEU A 307 9.44 7.59 -18.37
CA LEU A 307 8.73 6.49 -19.03
C LEU A 307 7.20 6.60 -18.92
N ARG A 308 6.67 7.23 -17.88
CA ARG A 308 5.22 7.45 -17.75
C ARG A 308 4.68 8.46 -18.76
N GLU A 309 5.47 9.47 -19.08
CA GLU A 309 5.12 10.51 -20.06
C GLU A 309 5.47 10.08 -21.51
N ALA A 310 6.28 9.04 -21.64
CA ALA A 310 6.72 8.53 -22.92
C ALA A 310 5.58 7.86 -23.72
N PRO A 311 5.66 7.85 -25.07
CA PRO A 311 4.76 7.07 -25.90
C PRO A 311 4.89 5.56 -25.60
N PRO A 312 3.91 4.74 -26.04
CA PRO A 312 3.90 3.31 -25.76
C PRO A 312 5.16 2.56 -26.23
N GLU A 313 5.76 3.00 -27.31
CA GLU A 313 7.00 2.45 -27.89
C GLU A 313 8.20 2.65 -26.95
N GLY A 314 8.16 3.68 -26.11
CA GLY A 314 9.19 4.02 -25.15
C GLY A 314 10.12 5.14 -25.61
N VAL A 315 11.26 5.24 -24.96
CA VAL A 315 12.30 6.25 -25.15
C VAL A 315 13.61 5.53 -25.49
N ALA A 316 14.37 6.05 -26.44
CA ALA A 316 15.69 5.53 -26.74
C ALA A 316 16.61 5.64 -25.51
N LEU A 317 17.41 4.61 -25.26
CA LEU A 317 18.30 4.55 -24.09
C LEU A 317 19.20 5.79 -23.98
N GLY A 318 19.73 6.27 -25.10
CA GLY A 318 20.55 7.48 -25.14
C GLY A 318 19.78 8.75 -24.71
N GLU A 319 18.52 8.90 -25.13
CA GLU A 319 17.67 10.02 -24.72
C GLU A 319 17.29 9.91 -23.24
N LEU A 320 16.94 8.72 -22.78
CA LEU A 320 16.69 8.47 -21.35
C LEU A 320 17.91 8.87 -20.51
N GLY A 321 19.11 8.55 -20.98
CA GLY A 321 20.36 8.92 -20.28
C GLY A 321 20.53 10.43 -20.15
N LYS A 322 20.27 11.19 -21.21
CA LYS A 322 20.34 12.66 -21.21
C LYS A 322 19.32 13.28 -20.24
N GLU A 323 18.12 12.72 -20.18
CA GLU A 323 17.10 13.15 -19.20
C GLU A 323 17.49 12.90 -17.75
N LEU A 324 18.28 11.85 -17.49
CA LEU A 324 18.66 11.46 -16.12
C LEU A 324 19.94 12.15 -15.63
N ARG A 325 20.86 12.50 -16.54
CA ARG A 325 22.17 13.02 -16.19
C ARG A 325 22.63 14.08 -17.16
N GLU A 326 22.93 15.25 -16.65
CA GLU A 326 23.56 16.32 -17.43
C GLU A 326 24.93 15.87 -17.92
N GLY A 327 25.27 16.15 -19.20
CA GLY A 327 26.51 15.71 -19.81
C GLY A 327 26.62 14.20 -20.06
N PHE A 328 25.47 13.48 -20.10
CA PHE A 328 25.44 12.04 -20.39
C PHE A 328 26.18 11.69 -21.70
N GLY A 329 27.05 10.71 -21.64
CA GLY A 329 27.81 10.19 -22.77
C GLY A 329 27.96 8.67 -22.74
N GLU A 330 28.70 8.11 -23.71
CA GLU A 330 28.88 6.66 -23.85
C GLU A 330 29.50 6.00 -22.60
N ALA A 331 30.39 6.70 -21.90
CA ALA A 331 30.99 6.23 -20.65
C ALA A 331 29.97 6.00 -19.54
N ASP A 332 28.78 6.60 -19.62
CA ASP A 332 27.70 6.46 -18.64
C ASP A 332 26.74 5.30 -18.95
N LEU A 333 26.83 4.67 -20.11
CA LEU A 333 25.94 3.58 -20.53
C LEU A 333 25.93 2.38 -19.56
N PRO A 334 27.06 1.91 -19.00
CA PRO A 334 27.03 0.83 -17.99
C PRO A 334 26.22 1.21 -16.74
N TRP A 335 26.34 2.47 -16.28
CA TRP A 335 25.54 2.96 -15.17
C TRP A 335 24.04 3.01 -15.53
N LEU A 336 23.68 3.55 -16.70
CA LEU A 336 22.29 3.64 -17.14
C LEU A 336 21.68 2.24 -17.34
N ARG A 337 22.44 1.30 -17.91
CA ARG A 337 22.06 -0.12 -17.97
C ARG A 337 21.68 -0.66 -16.59
N GLY A 338 22.48 -0.39 -15.57
CA GLY A 338 22.19 -0.80 -14.19
C GLY A 338 20.90 -0.21 -13.64
N VAL A 339 20.58 1.06 -13.99
CA VAL A 339 19.30 1.70 -13.60
C VAL A 339 18.13 0.99 -14.27
N VAL A 340 18.17 0.81 -15.59
CA VAL A 340 17.11 0.16 -16.37
C VAL A 340 16.93 -1.30 -15.97
N GLU A 341 18.01 -2.05 -15.81
CA GLU A 341 17.95 -3.46 -15.39
C GLU A 341 17.30 -3.63 -14.03
N SER A 342 17.58 -2.71 -13.13
CA SER A 342 16.92 -2.67 -11.82
C SER A 342 15.40 -2.39 -11.92
N LEU A 343 14.94 -1.61 -12.90
CA LEU A 343 13.51 -1.42 -13.21
C LEU A 343 12.89 -2.66 -13.85
N ARG A 344 13.61 -3.28 -14.80
CA ARG A 344 13.18 -4.53 -15.44
C ARG A 344 12.96 -5.64 -14.40
N LYS A 345 13.92 -5.83 -13.50
CA LYS A 345 13.82 -6.79 -12.40
C LYS A 345 12.58 -6.59 -11.52
N ASP A 346 12.14 -5.34 -11.35
CA ASP A 346 10.93 -5.01 -10.59
C ASP A 346 9.65 -5.07 -11.45
N GLY A 347 9.77 -5.43 -12.75
CA GLY A 347 8.64 -5.48 -13.68
C GLY A 347 8.12 -4.09 -14.08
N LEU A 348 8.98 -3.07 -14.06
CA LEU A 348 8.64 -1.67 -14.28
C LEU A 348 9.16 -1.11 -15.59
N ALA A 349 9.94 -1.87 -16.34
CA ALA A 349 10.42 -1.49 -17.65
C ALA A 349 10.59 -2.72 -18.56
N ARG A 350 10.49 -2.49 -19.86
CA ARG A 350 10.84 -3.42 -20.95
C ARG A 350 11.85 -2.76 -21.88
N ILE A 351 12.52 -3.57 -22.67
CA ILE A 351 13.41 -3.14 -23.74
C ILE A 351 12.95 -3.72 -25.07
N SER A 352 13.23 -3.03 -26.15
CA SER A 352 12.78 -3.41 -27.49
C SER A 352 13.59 -4.57 -28.11
N SER A 353 14.85 -4.77 -27.69
CA SER A 353 15.74 -5.80 -28.22
C SER A 353 16.71 -6.29 -27.16
N GLU A 354 16.62 -7.58 -26.81
CA GLU A 354 17.57 -8.25 -25.90
C GLU A 354 18.97 -8.38 -26.54
N GLU A 355 19.03 -8.57 -27.85
CA GLU A 355 20.31 -8.67 -28.57
C GLU A 355 21.09 -7.36 -28.45
N ALA A 356 20.47 -6.23 -28.84
CA ALA A 356 21.10 -4.92 -28.75
C ALA A 356 21.37 -4.45 -27.30
N TRP A 357 20.63 -5.00 -26.34
CA TRP A 357 20.84 -4.77 -24.91
C TRP A 357 22.02 -5.55 -24.34
N SER A 358 22.26 -6.75 -24.86
CA SER A 358 23.31 -7.67 -24.36
C SER A 358 24.72 -7.26 -24.77
N VAL A 359 24.88 -6.37 -25.73
CA VAL A 359 26.16 -5.78 -26.12
C VAL A 359 26.71 -4.91 -24.99
N ASP A 360 28.01 -4.82 -24.85
CA ASP A 360 28.66 -4.01 -23.81
C ASP A 360 29.55 -2.91 -24.44
N PRO A 361 29.19 -1.64 -24.37
CA PRO A 361 27.97 -1.08 -23.83
C PRO A 361 26.72 -1.34 -24.69
N PRO A 362 25.49 -1.29 -24.12
CA PRO A 362 24.26 -1.49 -24.89
C PRO A 362 24.06 -0.38 -25.94
N HIS A 363 23.37 -0.71 -27.04
CA HIS A 363 23.11 0.27 -28.08
C HIS A 363 22.21 1.39 -27.55
N THR A 364 22.58 2.65 -27.82
CA THR A 364 21.82 3.85 -27.41
C THR A 364 20.43 3.95 -28.03
N THR A 365 20.19 3.21 -29.12
CA THR A 365 18.91 3.15 -29.87
C THR A 365 17.90 2.14 -29.28
N VAL A 366 18.31 1.31 -28.32
CA VAL A 366 17.36 0.42 -27.63
C VAL A 366 16.26 1.25 -26.98
N LEU A 367 15.01 0.91 -27.29
CA LEU A 367 13.87 1.58 -26.66
C LEU A 367 13.61 0.97 -25.30
N VAL A 368 13.39 1.83 -24.31
CA VAL A 368 12.97 1.48 -22.95
C VAL A 368 11.55 1.98 -22.76
N SER A 369 10.63 1.09 -22.40
CA SER A 369 9.20 1.43 -22.22
C SER A 369 8.67 0.91 -20.89
N LEU A 370 7.48 1.33 -20.51
CA LEU A 370 6.68 0.66 -19.48
C LEU A 370 6.23 -0.73 -20.00
N PRO A 371 5.98 -1.70 -19.09
CA PRO A 371 5.61 -3.06 -19.46
C PRO A 371 4.19 -3.18 -20.04
#